data_dd59592b3be5f0fa68d4d2ceb522d038
#
_entry.id   dd59592b3be5f0fa68d4d2ceb522d038
#
_cell.length_a   1.000
_cell.length_b   1.000
_cell.length_c   1.000
_cell.angle_alpha   90.00
_cell.angle_beta   90.00
_cell.angle_gamma   90.00
#
_symmetry.space_group_name_H-M   'P 1'
#
loop_
_entity.id
_entity.type
_entity.pdbx_description
1 polymer ?
#
loop_
_entity_poly.entity_id
_entity_poly.type
_entity_poly.pdbx_seq_one_letter_code
_entity_poly.pdbx_strand_id
1 'polypeptide(L)'
;MENNWKIDAALVYDKGSIRKNNEDAYYFDGKHAHLNEMDQSVQVQKTCKAAGSLWAVCDGMGGQSNGEVASYTAVSGMRELQRHLEGRDFETTIQSWVHQASDAVQKKADGGSTLVMLYCAEEYLQTAHVGDSRIYRFHDGKLIRLTRDHSKVEMMVSAGIITEEEAETHPQRHTITRYLGMDSEYVCDATMGEKILYTAGDRYLLCSDGITDMMNDQKLESILKTAKNIHECAGQIRDEAFAAGARDNLTLIALEIQSE
;
A
#
# COMPACT_ATOMS: atom_id res chain seq x y z
N MET A 1 14.70 27.05 -11.41
CA MET A 1 13.61 27.28 -10.43
C MET A 1 13.42 25.93 -9.77
N GLU A 2 13.68 25.81 -8.47
CA GLU A 2 13.33 24.58 -7.74
C GLU A 2 11.80 24.46 -7.76
N ASN A 3 11.27 23.48 -8.45
CA ASN A 3 9.85 23.17 -8.39
C ASN A 3 9.55 22.65 -6.97
N ASN A 4 8.90 23.45 -6.16
CA ASN A 4 8.45 23.05 -4.83
C ASN A 4 7.19 22.20 -4.95
N TRP A 5 7.36 20.90 -5.16
CA TRP A 5 6.24 19.97 -5.18
C TRP A 5 5.69 19.73 -3.77
N LYS A 6 4.37 19.72 -3.68
CA LYS A 6 3.62 19.37 -2.46
C LYS A 6 2.75 18.14 -2.70
N ILE A 7 2.47 17.47 -1.61
CA ILE A 7 1.51 16.36 -1.58
C ILE A 7 0.38 16.76 -0.64
N ASP A 8 -0.84 16.65 -1.15
CA ASP A 8 -2.04 16.62 -0.34
C ASP A 8 -2.43 15.16 -0.14
N ALA A 9 -2.58 14.72 1.11
CA ALA A 9 -2.68 13.32 1.47
C ALA A 9 -3.87 13.06 2.39
N ALA A 10 -4.53 11.92 2.20
CA ALA A 10 -5.57 11.40 3.07
C ALA A 10 -5.29 9.94 3.44
N LEU A 11 -5.49 9.61 4.71
CA LEU A 11 -5.47 8.24 5.24
C LEU A 11 -6.88 7.83 5.64
N VAL A 12 -7.29 6.65 5.24
CA VAL A 12 -8.40 5.88 5.80
C VAL A 12 -7.83 4.58 6.34
N TYR A 13 -8.09 4.31 7.60
CA TYR A 13 -7.65 3.11 8.29
C TYR A 13 -8.78 2.64 9.20
N ASP A 14 -9.31 1.45 8.95
CA ASP A 14 -10.48 0.93 9.64
C ASP A 14 -10.44 -0.59 9.72
N LYS A 15 -10.95 -1.12 10.82
CA LYS A 15 -11.06 -2.56 11.03
C LYS A 15 -12.07 -3.24 10.10
N GLY A 16 -12.99 -2.48 9.53
CA GLY A 16 -14.12 -3.00 8.78
C GLY A 16 -15.25 -3.51 9.66
N SER A 17 -16.24 -4.15 9.02
CA SER A 17 -17.49 -4.54 9.69
C SER A 17 -17.46 -5.95 10.28
N ILE A 18 -16.57 -6.82 9.85
CA ILE A 18 -16.60 -8.26 10.14
C ILE A 18 -15.41 -8.71 11.01
N ARG A 19 -14.22 -8.16 10.78
CA ARG A 19 -13.01 -8.55 11.49
C ARG A 19 -13.07 -8.14 12.97
N LYS A 20 -12.45 -8.93 13.84
CA LYS A 20 -12.41 -8.67 15.29
C LYS A 20 -11.32 -7.68 15.66
N ASN A 21 -10.19 -7.74 14.97
CA ASN A 21 -9.01 -6.89 15.11
C ASN A 21 -8.62 -6.34 13.74
N ASN A 22 -7.80 -5.30 13.75
CA ASN A 22 -7.19 -4.78 12.53
C ASN A 22 -5.76 -5.33 12.41
N GLU A 23 -5.50 -6.08 11.36
CA GLU A 23 -4.20 -6.67 11.05
C GLU A 23 -3.42 -5.81 10.03
N ASP A 24 -4.06 -4.78 9.46
CA ASP A 24 -3.38 -3.81 8.61
C ASP A 24 -2.51 -2.85 9.42
N ALA A 25 -1.50 -2.29 8.81
CA ALA A 25 -0.73 -1.17 9.33
C ALA A 25 -0.39 -0.18 8.23
N TYR A 26 -0.11 1.06 8.60
CA TYR A 26 0.26 2.11 7.68
C TYR A 26 1.49 2.89 8.16
N TYR A 27 2.21 3.47 7.19
CA TYR A 27 3.17 4.54 7.43
C TYR A 27 2.76 5.78 6.62
N PHE A 28 2.44 6.85 7.34
CA PHE A 28 1.89 8.09 6.79
C PHE A 28 2.87 9.23 7.05
N ASP A 29 3.95 9.25 6.29
CA ASP A 29 5.03 10.25 6.31
C ASP A 29 5.42 10.69 7.74
N GLY A 30 6.08 9.81 8.45
CA GLY A 30 6.55 10.01 9.82
C GLY A 30 5.61 9.53 10.94
N LYS A 31 4.40 9.06 10.60
CA LYS A 31 3.43 8.50 11.54
C LYS A 31 3.03 7.08 11.15
N HIS A 32 2.80 6.23 12.11
CA HIS A 32 2.24 4.88 11.92
C HIS A 32 1.30 4.52 13.06
N ALA A 33 0.44 3.53 12.86
CA ALA A 33 -0.37 2.97 13.93
C ALA A 33 0.53 2.36 15.01
N HIS A 34 0.14 2.50 16.27
CA HIS A 34 0.75 1.78 17.36
C HIS A 34 -0.01 0.47 17.61
N LEU A 35 0.70 -0.59 18.01
CA LEU A 35 0.12 -1.93 18.14
C LEU A 35 -1.13 -1.98 19.04
N ASN A 36 -1.16 -1.17 20.11
CA ASN A 36 -2.31 -1.06 21.01
C ASN A 36 -3.44 -0.15 20.50
N GLU A 37 -3.30 0.47 19.34
CA GLU A 37 -4.26 1.40 18.74
C GLU A 37 -4.77 0.92 17.37
N MET A 38 -4.35 -0.27 16.92
CA MET A 38 -4.66 -0.77 15.57
C MET A 38 -6.17 -0.99 15.34
N ASP A 39 -6.94 -1.26 16.38
CA ASP A 39 -8.41 -1.41 16.28
C ASP A 39 -9.17 -0.09 16.14
N GLN A 40 -8.50 1.05 16.25
CA GLN A 40 -9.13 2.36 16.13
C GLN A 40 -9.30 2.74 14.67
N SER A 41 -10.51 3.23 14.32
CA SER A 41 -10.72 3.85 13.01
C SER A 41 -10.04 5.21 12.96
N VAL A 42 -9.19 5.43 11.95
CA VAL A 42 -8.40 6.64 11.79
C VAL A 42 -8.66 7.27 10.43
N GLN A 43 -8.93 8.57 10.44
CA GLN A 43 -8.94 9.39 9.24
C GLN A 43 -8.05 10.60 9.48
N VAL A 44 -7.02 10.75 8.67
CA VAL A 44 -6.04 11.84 8.78
C VAL A 44 -5.88 12.51 7.43
N GLN A 45 -5.72 13.83 7.47
CA GLN A 45 -5.38 14.65 6.31
C GLN A 45 -4.07 15.36 6.59
N LYS A 46 -3.26 15.52 5.56
CA LYS A 46 -1.95 16.18 5.66
C LYS A 46 -1.57 16.81 4.34
N THR A 47 -1.04 18.01 4.39
CA THR A 47 -0.31 18.60 3.26
C THR A 47 1.16 18.74 3.67
N CYS A 48 2.08 18.28 2.83
CA CYS A 48 3.51 18.32 3.12
C CYS A 48 4.32 18.57 1.84
N LYS A 49 5.63 18.85 2.01
CA LYS A 49 6.59 18.84 0.90
C LYS A 49 6.67 17.42 0.33
N ALA A 50 6.72 17.30 -1.00
CA ALA A 50 6.83 16.00 -1.66
C ALA A 50 8.20 15.35 -1.37
N ALA A 51 9.28 16.06 -1.62
CA ALA A 51 10.63 15.54 -1.48
C ALA A 51 10.92 15.02 -0.06
N GLY A 52 11.40 13.78 0.03
CA GLY A 52 11.71 13.07 1.27
C GLY A 52 10.49 12.40 1.94
N SER A 53 9.27 12.55 1.41
CA SER A 53 8.10 11.90 1.99
C SER A 53 8.02 10.41 1.63
N LEU A 54 7.53 9.61 2.59
CA LEU A 54 7.38 8.15 2.46
C LEU A 54 5.99 7.72 2.94
N TRP A 55 5.34 6.87 2.16
CA TRP A 55 3.99 6.38 2.39
C TRP A 55 3.99 4.87 2.21
N ALA A 56 3.34 4.13 3.11
CA ALA A 56 3.24 2.68 2.97
C ALA A 56 1.98 2.10 3.62
N VAL A 57 1.53 0.98 3.06
CA VAL A 57 0.48 0.12 3.60
C VAL A 57 1.04 -1.29 3.72
N CYS A 58 0.75 -1.93 4.83
CA CYS A 58 1.11 -3.31 5.14
C CYS A 58 -0.16 -4.05 5.61
N ASP A 59 -0.48 -5.15 4.98
CA ASP A 59 -1.59 -6.04 5.34
C ASP A 59 -1.00 -7.26 6.05
N GLY A 60 -1.41 -7.46 7.29
CA GLY A 60 -0.89 -8.54 8.13
C GLY A 60 -1.68 -9.83 7.96
N MET A 61 -0.97 -10.91 7.76
CA MET A 61 -1.56 -12.24 7.64
C MET A 61 -1.09 -13.14 8.80
N GLY A 62 -2.04 -13.78 9.46
CA GLY A 62 -1.73 -14.77 10.49
C GLY A 62 -2.88 -15.76 10.72
N GLY A 63 -2.57 -17.05 10.86
CA GLY A 63 -3.58 -18.13 10.90
C GLY A 63 -4.41 -18.21 12.18
N GLN A 64 -3.98 -17.66 13.33
CA GLN A 64 -4.74 -17.68 14.59
C GLN A 64 -4.51 -16.48 15.52
N SER A 65 -3.53 -15.67 15.31
CA SER A 65 -3.23 -14.36 15.93
C SER A 65 -1.80 -13.98 15.55
N ASN A 66 -1.54 -12.73 15.30
CA ASN A 66 -0.26 -12.04 15.09
C ASN A 66 -0.07 -11.43 13.70
N GLY A 67 -1.11 -11.36 12.84
CA GLY A 67 -1.07 -10.56 11.61
C GLY A 67 -0.78 -9.09 11.93
N GLU A 68 -1.41 -8.56 12.99
CA GLU A 68 -1.16 -7.22 13.51
C GLU A 68 0.29 -7.01 13.98
N VAL A 69 0.93 -8.05 14.53
CA VAL A 69 2.34 -7.99 14.93
C VAL A 69 3.25 -7.98 13.70
N ALA A 70 2.89 -8.72 12.66
CA ALA A 70 3.64 -8.79 11.42
C ALA A 70 3.63 -7.43 10.69
N SER A 71 2.45 -6.87 10.43
CA SER A 71 2.30 -5.57 9.75
C SER A 71 2.88 -4.41 10.58
N TYR A 72 2.66 -4.40 11.90
CA TYR A 72 3.27 -3.42 12.79
C TYR A 72 4.81 -3.50 12.77
N THR A 73 5.37 -4.72 12.78
CA THR A 73 6.82 -4.89 12.71
C THR A 73 7.37 -4.31 11.41
N ALA A 74 6.68 -4.52 10.28
CA ALA A 74 7.05 -3.94 9.00
C ALA A 74 7.06 -2.40 9.04
N VAL A 75 6.01 -1.74 9.57
CA VAL A 75 5.94 -0.27 9.57
C VAL A 75 6.84 0.37 10.63
N SER A 76 7.15 -0.32 11.72
CA SER A 76 7.89 0.25 12.86
C SER A 76 9.30 0.76 12.52
N GLY A 77 9.96 0.17 11.49
CA GLY A 77 11.28 0.58 10.99
C GLY A 77 11.26 1.69 9.93
N MET A 78 10.09 2.09 9.43
CA MET A 78 10.01 2.98 8.26
C MET A 78 10.44 4.41 8.52
N ARG A 79 10.34 4.90 9.75
CA ARG A 79 10.87 6.23 10.09
C ARG A 79 12.39 6.31 9.94
N GLU A 80 13.09 5.25 10.28
CA GLU A 80 14.53 5.16 10.09
C GLU A 80 14.86 4.98 8.61
N LEU A 81 14.12 4.13 7.90
CA LEU A 81 14.23 3.97 6.45
C LEU A 81 14.08 5.32 5.73
N GLN A 82 13.04 6.10 6.04
CA GLN A 82 12.79 7.39 5.41
C GLN A 82 14.00 8.33 5.50
N ARG A 83 14.66 8.39 6.66
CA ARG A 83 15.89 9.18 6.84
C ARG A 83 17.08 8.65 6.03
N HIS A 84 17.15 7.33 5.85
CA HIS A 84 18.22 6.69 5.09
C HIS A 84 18.04 6.78 3.57
N LEU A 85 16.85 7.07 3.07
CA LEU A 85 16.58 7.21 1.63
C LEU A 85 17.11 8.52 1.07
N GLU A 86 17.26 9.56 1.88
CA GLU A 86 17.74 10.86 1.42
C GLU A 86 19.19 10.75 0.89
N GLY A 87 19.36 11.13 -0.38
CA GLY A 87 20.66 11.10 -1.07
C GLY A 87 21.23 9.71 -1.36
N ARG A 88 20.45 8.64 -1.20
CA ARG A 88 20.88 7.26 -1.48
C ARG A 88 20.12 6.65 -2.65
N ASP A 89 20.68 5.58 -3.19
CA ASP A 89 20.01 4.77 -4.20
C ASP A 89 18.80 4.06 -3.58
N PHE A 90 17.62 4.32 -4.17
CA PHE A 90 16.36 3.79 -3.68
C PHE A 90 16.34 2.26 -3.69
N GLU A 91 16.66 1.65 -4.83
CA GLU A 91 16.52 0.20 -5.02
C GLU A 91 17.37 -0.59 -4.05
N THR A 92 18.68 -0.24 -3.95
CA THR A 92 19.60 -0.89 -3.03
C THR A 92 19.19 -0.70 -1.56
N THR A 93 18.75 0.52 -1.22
CA THR A 93 18.33 0.84 0.16
C THR A 93 17.06 0.08 0.54
N ILE A 94 16.04 0.09 -0.33
CA ILE A 94 14.80 -0.62 -0.08
C ILE A 94 15.00 -2.12 -0.02
N GLN A 95 15.78 -2.70 -0.94
CA GLN A 95 16.02 -4.14 -0.95
C GLN A 95 16.69 -4.61 0.35
N SER A 96 17.73 -3.89 0.79
CA SER A 96 18.39 -4.18 2.06
C SER A 96 17.44 -4.07 3.26
N TRP A 97 16.58 -3.04 3.25
CA TRP A 97 15.59 -2.86 4.31
C TRP A 97 14.51 -3.95 4.30
N VAL A 98 14.02 -4.35 3.11
CA VAL A 98 13.01 -5.42 2.97
C VAL A 98 13.53 -6.75 3.53
N HIS A 99 14.78 -7.11 3.27
CA HIS A 99 15.38 -8.31 3.86
C HIS A 99 15.39 -8.22 5.40
N GLN A 100 15.83 -7.09 5.96
CA GLN A 100 15.84 -6.88 7.41
C GLN A 100 14.44 -6.89 8.03
N ALA A 101 13.48 -6.27 7.35
CA ALA A 101 12.08 -6.26 7.78
C ALA A 101 11.47 -7.67 7.73
N SER A 102 11.72 -8.43 6.67
CA SER A 102 11.27 -9.82 6.56
C SER A 102 11.83 -10.69 7.67
N ASP A 103 13.13 -10.61 7.95
CA ASP A 103 13.76 -11.31 9.07
C ASP A 103 13.17 -10.91 10.43
N ALA A 104 12.84 -9.62 10.59
CA ALA A 104 12.25 -9.13 11.84
C ALA A 104 10.82 -9.63 12.03
N VAL A 105 10.03 -9.68 10.96
CA VAL A 105 8.66 -10.23 10.96
C VAL A 105 8.72 -11.73 11.29
N GLN A 106 9.54 -12.50 10.59
CA GLN A 106 9.70 -13.94 10.83
C GLN A 106 10.04 -14.27 12.30
N LYS A 107 10.88 -13.43 12.93
CA LYS A 107 11.28 -13.65 14.33
C LYS A 107 10.21 -13.27 15.36
N LYS A 108 9.28 -12.38 15.02
CA LYS A 108 8.34 -11.80 15.97
C LYS A 108 6.90 -12.26 15.80
N ALA A 109 6.52 -12.68 14.58
CA ALA A 109 5.17 -13.06 14.24
C ALA A 109 5.13 -14.51 13.72
N ASP A 110 4.06 -15.22 14.06
CA ASP A 110 3.69 -16.49 13.42
C ASP A 110 2.76 -16.17 12.24
N GLY A 111 3.34 -15.54 11.20
CA GLY A 111 2.60 -15.03 10.06
C GLY A 111 3.48 -14.15 9.20
N GLY A 112 2.88 -13.33 8.37
CA GLY A 112 3.58 -12.46 7.44
C GLY A 112 2.88 -11.13 7.23
N SER A 113 3.44 -10.31 6.37
CA SER A 113 2.83 -9.05 5.97
C SER A 113 3.10 -8.73 4.51
N THR A 114 2.14 -8.13 3.84
CA THR A 114 2.37 -7.44 2.58
C THR A 114 3.15 -6.14 2.83
N LEU A 115 3.56 -5.52 1.75
CA LEU A 115 4.12 -4.18 1.74
C LEU A 115 3.82 -3.51 0.41
N VAL A 116 3.27 -2.33 0.44
CA VAL A 116 3.34 -1.37 -0.67
C VAL A 116 3.88 -0.07 -0.14
N MET A 117 4.83 0.53 -0.86
CA MET A 117 5.39 1.83 -0.48
C MET A 117 5.62 2.74 -1.68
N LEU A 118 5.54 4.04 -1.43
CA LEU A 118 5.81 5.10 -2.37
C LEU A 118 6.73 6.12 -1.68
N TYR A 119 7.89 6.33 -2.27
CA TYR A 119 8.87 7.33 -1.84
C TYR A 119 8.92 8.47 -2.86
N CYS A 120 8.95 9.67 -2.36
CA CYS A 120 9.06 10.89 -3.15
C CYS A 120 10.47 11.47 -3.01
N ALA A 121 11.27 11.38 -4.06
CA ALA A 121 12.57 12.04 -4.17
C ALA A 121 12.37 13.53 -4.56
N GLU A 122 13.43 14.26 -4.91
CA GLU A 122 13.32 15.67 -5.29
C GLU A 122 12.57 15.89 -6.62
N GLU A 123 12.80 15.03 -7.62
CA GLU A 123 12.28 15.21 -8.99
C GLU A 123 11.31 14.11 -9.42
N TYR A 124 11.25 13.00 -8.70
CA TYR A 124 10.44 11.82 -9.06
C TYR A 124 9.92 11.11 -7.83
N LEU A 125 8.94 10.27 -8.04
CA LEU A 125 8.54 9.26 -7.06
C LEU A 125 8.89 7.87 -7.59
N GLN A 126 9.05 6.93 -6.66
CA GLN A 126 9.31 5.53 -6.97
C GLN A 126 8.57 4.63 -5.98
N THR A 127 8.14 3.46 -6.45
CA THR A 127 7.36 2.50 -5.66
C THR A 127 8.14 1.21 -5.43
N ALA A 128 7.78 0.52 -4.35
CA ALA A 128 8.21 -0.85 -4.10
C ALA A 128 7.07 -1.64 -3.47
N HIS A 129 6.99 -2.96 -3.76
CA HIS A 129 5.97 -3.80 -3.15
C HIS A 129 6.42 -5.24 -2.92
N VAL A 130 5.75 -5.87 -1.95
CA VAL A 130 5.78 -7.31 -1.63
C VAL A 130 4.35 -7.71 -1.27
N GLY A 131 3.81 -8.76 -1.90
CA GLY A 131 2.43 -9.22 -1.65
C GLY A 131 1.44 -8.74 -2.70
N ASP A 132 0.18 -8.61 -2.31
CA ASP A 132 -0.98 -8.31 -3.17
C ASP A 132 -1.72 -7.02 -2.79
N SER A 133 -1.23 -6.27 -1.80
CA SER A 133 -1.61 -4.86 -1.63
C SER A 133 -1.19 -4.06 -2.87
N ARG A 134 -1.93 -3.01 -3.21
CA ARG A 134 -1.79 -2.38 -4.53
C ARG A 134 -1.47 -0.90 -4.47
N ILE A 135 -0.75 -0.43 -5.50
CA ILE A 135 -0.54 1.00 -5.77
C ILE A 135 -1.10 1.32 -7.14
N TYR A 136 -1.88 2.41 -7.18
CA TYR A 136 -2.44 2.95 -8.42
C TYR A 136 -1.98 4.39 -8.63
N ARG A 137 -1.85 4.78 -9.90
CA ARG A 137 -1.73 6.16 -10.36
C ARG A 137 -2.96 6.53 -11.17
N PHE A 138 -3.60 7.63 -10.86
CA PHE A 138 -4.59 8.27 -11.71
C PHE A 138 -3.94 9.44 -12.43
N HIS A 139 -3.84 9.32 -13.75
CA HIS A 139 -3.17 10.27 -14.64
C HIS A 139 -3.99 10.45 -15.91
N ASP A 140 -4.20 11.69 -16.34
CA ASP A 140 -4.96 12.04 -17.57
C ASP A 140 -6.32 11.32 -17.66
N GLY A 141 -7.04 11.22 -16.54
CA GLY A 141 -8.37 10.63 -16.47
C GLY A 141 -8.40 9.10 -16.51
N LYS A 142 -7.25 8.42 -16.36
CA LYS A 142 -7.14 6.95 -16.36
C LYS A 142 -6.48 6.46 -15.10
N LEU A 143 -6.98 5.34 -14.58
CA LEU A 143 -6.37 4.59 -13.50
C LEU A 143 -5.35 3.59 -14.07
N ILE A 144 -4.13 3.63 -13.54
CA ILE A 144 -3.03 2.76 -13.93
C ILE A 144 -2.56 2.03 -12.67
N ARG A 145 -2.63 0.71 -12.65
CA ARG A 145 -2.07 -0.10 -11.58
C ARG A 145 -0.55 -0.16 -11.73
N LEU A 146 0.18 0.24 -10.68
CA LEU A 146 1.65 0.28 -10.67
C LEU A 146 2.28 -0.99 -10.09
N THR A 147 1.50 -1.80 -9.37
CA THR A 147 1.95 -3.06 -8.76
C THR A 147 1.39 -4.26 -9.51
N ARG A 148 2.10 -5.37 -9.47
CA ARG A 148 1.64 -6.68 -9.92
C ARG A 148 1.66 -7.64 -8.73
N ASP A 149 0.50 -8.21 -8.39
CA ASP A 149 0.34 -9.01 -7.18
C ASP A 149 1.30 -10.19 -7.14
N HIS A 150 1.95 -10.40 -6.01
CA HIS A 150 2.67 -11.64 -5.76
C HIS A 150 1.69 -12.71 -5.29
N SER A 151 0.80 -13.14 -6.17
CA SER A 151 -0.23 -14.13 -5.90
C SER A 151 -0.17 -15.29 -6.89
N LYS A 152 -0.81 -16.40 -6.51
CA LYS A 152 -0.85 -17.59 -7.35
C LYS A 152 -1.64 -17.34 -8.64
N VAL A 153 -2.73 -16.61 -8.56
CA VAL A 153 -3.55 -16.28 -9.73
C VAL A 153 -2.82 -15.38 -10.70
N GLU A 154 -2.06 -14.40 -10.20
CA GLU A 154 -1.24 -13.53 -11.05
C GLU A 154 -0.15 -14.30 -11.80
N MET A 155 0.45 -15.31 -11.15
CA MET A 155 1.37 -16.24 -11.84
C MET A 155 0.67 -17.03 -12.94
N MET A 156 -0.58 -17.47 -12.72
CA MET A 156 -1.36 -18.20 -13.72
C MET A 156 -1.77 -17.32 -14.90
N VAL A 157 -2.16 -16.07 -14.64
CA VAL A 157 -2.45 -15.07 -15.68
C VAL A 157 -1.20 -14.79 -16.52
N SER A 158 -0.07 -14.53 -15.86
CA SER A 158 1.22 -14.27 -16.53
C SER A 158 1.69 -15.44 -17.39
N ALA A 159 1.38 -16.67 -16.99
CA ALA A 159 1.67 -17.88 -17.76
C ALA A 159 0.62 -18.17 -18.86
N GLY A 160 -0.43 -17.36 -19.00
CA GLY A 160 -1.52 -17.57 -19.95
C GLY A 160 -2.40 -18.79 -19.65
N ILE A 161 -2.42 -19.24 -18.38
CA ILE A 161 -3.23 -20.40 -17.94
C ILE A 161 -4.67 -20.00 -17.70
N ILE A 162 -4.89 -18.79 -17.15
CA ILE A 162 -6.21 -18.18 -16.94
C ILE A 162 -6.19 -16.73 -17.41
N THR A 163 -7.37 -16.16 -17.67
CA THR A 163 -7.54 -14.72 -17.96
C THR A 163 -7.58 -13.89 -16.68
N GLU A 164 -7.45 -12.56 -16.80
CA GLU A 164 -7.62 -11.64 -15.66
C GLU A 164 -9.04 -11.76 -15.07
N GLU A 165 -10.08 -11.91 -15.90
CA GLU A 165 -11.46 -12.09 -15.45
C GLU A 165 -11.65 -13.39 -14.67
N GLU A 166 -11.02 -14.48 -15.11
CA GLU A 166 -11.06 -15.77 -14.39
C GLU A 166 -10.30 -15.69 -13.06
N ALA A 167 -9.25 -14.87 -12.96
CA ALA A 167 -8.50 -14.68 -11.73
C ALA A 167 -9.33 -14.02 -10.61
N GLU A 168 -10.23 -13.08 -10.94
CA GLU A 168 -11.07 -12.36 -9.96
C GLU A 168 -11.97 -13.31 -9.14
N THR A 169 -12.42 -14.41 -9.75
CA THR A 169 -13.32 -15.39 -9.09
C THR A 169 -12.63 -16.71 -8.75
N HIS A 170 -11.33 -16.81 -8.99
CA HIS A 170 -10.60 -18.06 -8.79
C HIS A 170 -10.52 -18.44 -7.31
N PRO A 171 -10.68 -19.74 -6.94
CA PRO A 171 -10.63 -20.18 -5.53
C PRO A 171 -9.32 -19.85 -4.80
N GLN A 172 -8.23 -19.70 -5.53
CA GLN A 172 -6.89 -19.38 -4.99
C GLN A 172 -6.50 -17.90 -5.15
N ARG A 173 -7.46 -16.99 -5.38
CA ARG A 173 -7.16 -15.55 -5.61
C ARG A 173 -6.45 -14.87 -4.45
N HIS A 174 -6.68 -15.31 -3.21
CA HIS A 174 -6.02 -14.79 -2.01
C HIS A 174 -4.78 -15.61 -1.60
N THR A 175 -4.23 -16.45 -2.49
CA THR A 175 -3.01 -17.20 -2.18
C THR A 175 -1.80 -16.38 -2.57
N ILE A 176 -1.19 -15.73 -1.57
CA ILE A 176 0.01 -14.92 -1.72
C ILE A 176 1.24 -15.83 -1.87
N THR A 177 2.16 -15.46 -2.74
CA THR A 177 3.39 -16.25 -3.05
C THR A 177 4.66 -15.57 -2.53
N ARG A 178 4.58 -14.29 -2.14
CA ARG A 178 5.70 -13.54 -1.56
C ARG A 178 5.18 -12.54 -0.54
N TYR A 179 5.76 -12.52 0.66
CA TYR A 179 5.38 -11.67 1.78
C TYR A 179 6.56 -11.48 2.74
N LEU A 180 6.56 -10.44 3.54
CA LEU A 180 7.52 -10.24 4.62
C LEU A 180 7.28 -11.28 5.71
N GLY A 181 8.37 -11.92 6.18
CA GLY A 181 8.28 -12.98 7.20
C GLY A 181 8.17 -14.39 6.61
N MET A 182 8.33 -14.54 5.28
CA MET A 182 8.40 -15.88 4.67
C MET A 182 9.64 -16.63 5.17
N ASP A 183 9.64 -17.97 5.00
CA ASP A 183 10.73 -18.82 5.45
C ASP A 183 12.08 -18.34 4.89
N SER A 184 13.11 -18.36 5.74
CA SER A 184 14.48 -17.93 5.41
C SER A 184 15.15 -18.75 4.29
N GLU A 185 14.58 -19.90 3.91
CA GLU A 185 15.01 -20.62 2.70
C GLU A 185 14.68 -19.84 1.41
N TYR A 186 13.77 -18.85 1.47
CA TYR A 186 13.35 -18.03 0.35
C TYR A 186 13.78 -16.60 0.54
N VAL A 187 14.31 -15.98 -0.52
CA VAL A 187 14.66 -14.57 -0.50
C VAL A 187 13.41 -13.73 -0.75
N CYS A 188 13.09 -12.86 0.20
CA CYS A 188 11.98 -11.92 0.08
C CYS A 188 12.45 -10.63 -0.60
N ASP A 189 12.46 -10.62 -1.93
CA ASP A 189 12.80 -9.42 -2.70
C ASP A 189 11.57 -8.56 -2.97
N ALA A 190 11.72 -7.24 -2.80
CA ALA A 190 10.70 -6.30 -3.25
C ALA A 190 10.75 -6.15 -4.78
N THR A 191 9.57 -6.02 -5.41
CA THR A 191 9.48 -5.56 -6.79
C THR A 191 9.50 -4.04 -6.80
N MET A 192 10.42 -3.45 -7.56
CA MET A 192 10.59 -2.01 -7.71
C MET A 192 9.79 -1.49 -8.89
N GLY A 193 9.11 -0.35 -8.70
CA GLY A 193 8.51 0.38 -9.80
C GLY A 193 9.50 1.30 -10.50
N GLU A 194 9.15 1.74 -11.69
CA GLU A 194 9.92 2.73 -12.43
C GLU A 194 9.88 4.11 -11.75
N LYS A 195 10.85 4.96 -12.06
CA LYS A 195 10.84 6.36 -11.64
C LYS A 195 9.77 7.13 -12.41
N ILE A 196 8.90 7.80 -11.69
CA ILE A 196 7.79 8.58 -12.25
C ILE A 196 8.05 10.06 -11.93
N LEU A 197 8.20 10.89 -12.95
CA LEU A 197 8.32 12.34 -12.77
C LEU A 197 7.01 12.91 -12.24
N TYR A 198 7.11 13.93 -11.42
CA TYR A 198 5.93 14.62 -10.89
C TYR A 198 5.09 15.27 -11.99
N THR A 199 3.79 15.11 -11.88
CA THR A 199 2.80 15.80 -12.71
C THR A 199 1.74 16.38 -11.78
N ALA A 200 1.49 17.68 -11.87
CA ALA A 200 0.46 18.33 -11.06
C ALA A 200 -0.93 17.74 -11.36
N GLY A 201 -1.67 17.43 -10.32
CA GLY A 201 -2.99 16.78 -10.41
C GLY A 201 -2.97 15.26 -10.50
N ASP A 202 -1.78 14.63 -10.60
CA ASP A 202 -1.70 13.19 -10.47
C ASP A 202 -2.14 12.75 -9.07
N ARG A 203 -2.93 11.68 -9.02
CA ARG A 203 -3.37 11.07 -7.76
C ARG A 203 -2.81 9.66 -7.65
N TYR A 204 -2.46 9.26 -6.43
CA TYR A 204 -1.98 7.91 -6.14
C TYR A 204 -2.80 7.31 -5.02
N LEU A 205 -3.07 5.99 -5.14
CA LEU A 205 -3.70 5.21 -4.08
C LEU A 205 -2.76 4.09 -3.68
N LEU A 206 -2.53 3.92 -2.37
CA LEU A 206 -1.90 2.75 -1.79
C LEU A 206 -2.96 2.08 -0.91
N CYS A 207 -3.26 0.82 -1.13
CA CYS A 207 -4.34 0.15 -0.39
C CYS A 207 -4.08 -1.33 -0.14
N SER A 208 -4.64 -1.84 0.97
CA SER A 208 -4.78 -3.28 1.21
C SER A 208 -5.90 -3.87 0.35
N ASP A 209 -5.98 -5.20 0.32
CA ASP A 209 -6.98 -5.95 -0.44
C ASP A 209 -8.42 -5.68 0.03
N GLY A 210 -8.63 -5.30 1.30
CA GLY A 210 -9.93 -4.91 1.80
C GLY A 210 -10.59 -3.75 1.04
N ILE A 211 -9.82 -2.94 0.31
CA ILE A 211 -10.37 -1.94 -0.62
C ILE A 211 -10.67 -2.59 -1.98
N THR A 212 -9.73 -3.33 -2.55
CA THR A 212 -9.84 -3.87 -3.91
C THR A 212 -10.75 -5.09 -4.03
N ASP A 213 -11.01 -5.77 -2.93
CA ASP A 213 -12.03 -6.82 -2.83
C ASP A 213 -13.47 -6.26 -2.75
N MET A 214 -13.62 -5.01 -2.31
CA MET A 214 -14.92 -4.35 -2.20
C MET A 214 -15.30 -3.59 -3.47
N MET A 215 -14.34 -3.21 -4.31
CA MET A 215 -14.60 -2.47 -5.55
C MET A 215 -13.54 -2.73 -6.62
N ASN A 216 -13.96 -2.82 -7.86
CA ASN A 216 -13.05 -3.02 -8.99
C ASN A 216 -12.38 -1.70 -9.43
N ASP A 217 -11.38 -1.83 -10.30
CA ASP A 217 -10.59 -0.69 -10.82
C ASP A 217 -11.46 0.35 -11.53
N GLN A 218 -12.53 -0.06 -12.22
CA GLN A 218 -13.46 0.87 -12.90
C GLN A 218 -14.19 1.78 -11.90
N LYS A 219 -14.59 1.22 -10.75
CA LYS A 219 -15.24 2.00 -9.69
C LYS A 219 -14.26 2.96 -9.04
N LEU A 220 -13.02 2.52 -8.75
CA LEU A 220 -11.95 3.39 -8.24
C LEU A 220 -11.66 4.54 -9.21
N GLU A 221 -11.54 4.26 -10.51
CA GLU A 221 -11.33 5.28 -11.54
C GLU A 221 -12.46 6.30 -11.56
N SER A 222 -13.71 5.84 -11.50
CA SER A 222 -14.88 6.73 -11.48
C SER A 222 -14.86 7.69 -10.29
N ILE A 223 -14.49 7.20 -9.09
CA ILE A 223 -14.39 8.04 -7.89
C ILE A 223 -13.26 9.06 -8.05
N LEU A 224 -12.07 8.62 -8.47
CA LEU A 224 -10.93 9.50 -8.70
C LEU A 224 -11.22 10.60 -9.74
N LYS A 225 -12.01 10.27 -10.74
CA LYS A 225 -12.41 11.21 -11.81
C LYS A 225 -13.40 12.27 -11.34
N THR A 226 -14.28 11.94 -10.40
CA THR A 226 -15.41 12.79 -9.99
C THR A 226 -15.16 13.55 -8.68
N ALA A 227 -14.30 13.04 -7.80
CA ALA A 227 -13.97 13.67 -6.53
C ALA A 227 -13.23 15.00 -6.74
N LYS A 228 -13.66 16.06 -6.03
CA LYS A 228 -13.11 17.41 -6.16
C LYS A 228 -11.68 17.54 -5.65
N ASN A 229 -11.32 16.74 -4.67
CA ASN A 229 -9.99 16.69 -4.05
C ASN A 229 -9.72 15.29 -3.49
N ILE A 230 -8.50 15.07 -3.03
CA ILE A 230 -8.06 13.75 -2.56
C ILE A 230 -8.75 13.31 -1.26
N HIS A 231 -9.18 14.26 -0.42
CA HIS A 231 -9.87 13.97 0.84
C HIS A 231 -11.30 13.46 0.58
N GLU A 232 -12.01 14.11 -0.35
CA GLU A 232 -13.33 13.64 -0.79
C GLU A 232 -13.21 12.27 -1.47
N CYS A 233 -12.16 12.06 -2.28
CA CYS A 233 -11.87 10.79 -2.92
C CYS A 233 -11.71 9.67 -1.88
N ALA A 234 -10.86 9.85 -0.89
CA ALA A 234 -10.63 8.86 0.16
C ALA A 234 -11.90 8.56 0.96
N GLY A 235 -12.71 9.58 1.26
CA GLY A 235 -14.01 9.42 1.91
C GLY A 235 -15.00 8.61 1.08
N GLN A 236 -15.11 8.89 -0.22
CA GLN A 236 -16.00 8.15 -1.12
C GLN A 236 -15.57 6.69 -1.28
N ILE A 237 -14.26 6.41 -1.39
CA ILE A 237 -13.75 5.03 -1.46
C ILE A 237 -14.11 4.27 -0.19
N ARG A 238 -13.91 4.88 1.00
CA ARG A 238 -14.33 4.28 2.27
C ARG A 238 -15.81 3.96 2.29
N ASP A 239 -16.65 4.94 1.97
CA ASP A 239 -18.11 4.80 2.05
C ASP A 239 -18.62 3.72 1.09
N GLU A 240 -18.05 3.60 -0.10
CA GLU A 240 -18.35 2.52 -1.04
C GLU A 240 -17.88 1.15 -0.52
N ALA A 241 -16.71 1.05 0.10
CA ALA A 241 -16.24 -0.20 0.71
C ALA A 241 -17.18 -0.64 1.84
N PHE A 242 -17.66 0.29 2.68
CA PHE A 242 -18.66 0.00 3.71
C PHE A 242 -20.02 -0.40 3.11
N ALA A 243 -20.46 0.25 2.04
CA ALA A 243 -21.68 -0.11 1.33
C ALA A 243 -21.61 -1.51 0.71
N ALA A 244 -20.41 -1.97 0.30
CA ALA A 244 -20.14 -3.32 -0.18
C ALA A 244 -19.94 -4.36 0.95
N GLY A 245 -19.99 -3.92 2.23
CA GLY A 245 -19.97 -4.78 3.41
C GLY A 245 -18.70 -4.72 4.24
N ALA A 246 -17.62 -4.07 3.79
CA ALA A 246 -16.34 -3.89 4.52
C ALA A 246 -15.92 -5.17 5.26
N ARG A 247 -15.74 -6.26 4.51
CA ARG A 247 -15.57 -7.61 5.06
C ARG A 247 -14.20 -7.85 5.66
N ASP A 248 -13.23 -7.04 5.25
CA ASP A 248 -11.84 -7.06 5.73
C ASP A 248 -11.43 -5.74 6.35
N ASN A 249 -10.18 -5.69 6.85
CA ASN A 249 -9.52 -4.47 7.27
C ASN A 249 -9.35 -3.54 6.08
N LEU A 250 -9.55 -2.25 6.26
CA LEU A 250 -9.55 -1.25 5.20
C LEU A 250 -8.43 -0.25 5.43
N THR A 251 -7.39 -0.30 4.62
CA THR A 251 -6.32 0.71 4.66
C THR A 251 -6.13 1.33 3.30
N LEU A 252 -6.24 2.66 3.25
CA LEU A 252 -6.05 3.47 2.06
C LEU A 252 -5.24 4.71 2.39
N ILE A 253 -4.15 4.93 1.66
CA ILE A 253 -3.46 6.21 1.56
C ILE A 253 -3.72 6.78 0.17
N ALA A 254 -4.34 7.94 0.11
CA ALA A 254 -4.62 8.66 -1.13
C ALA A 254 -3.78 9.94 -1.17
N LEU A 255 -3.08 10.17 -2.28
CA LEU A 255 -2.16 11.28 -2.46
C LEU A 255 -2.52 12.07 -3.71
N GLU A 256 -2.38 13.39 -3.68
CA GLU A 256 -2.49 14.27 -4.86
C GLU A 256 -1.25 15.16 -4.95
N ILE A 257 -0.62 15.17 -6.12
CA ILE A 257 0.56 15.98 -6.42
C ILE A 257 0.13 17.40 -6.77
N GLN A 258 0.70 18.38 -6.08
CA GLN A 258 0.44 19.79 -6.30
C GLN A 258 1.74 20.52 -6.64
N SER A 259 1.68 21.42 -7.63
CA SER A 259 2.74 22.40 -7.90
C SER A 259 2.48 23.70 -7.14
N GLU A 260 3.51 24.29 -6.56
CA GLU A 260 3.42 25.69 -6.06
C GLU A 260 3.30 26.69 -7.21
#